data_f381fd821137fa48dd9bbfa005aa0025
#
_entry.id   f381fd821137fa48dd9bbfa005aa0025
#
_cell.length_a   1.000
_cell.length_b   1.000
_cell.length_c   1.000
_cell.angle_alpha   90.00
_cell.angle_beta   90.00
_cell.angle_gamma   90.00
#
_symmetry.space_group_name_H-M   'P 1'
#
loop_
_entity.id
_entity.type
_entity.pdbx_description
1 polymer ?
#
loop_
_entity_poly.entity_id
_entity_poly.type
_entity_poly.pdbx_seq_one_letter_code
_entity_poly.pdbx_strand_id
1 'polypeptide(L)'
;RYSTGRKLIKIDHHPAVDQYGDINLVNTNASSTSEIIYDLISHFNDEAIVNKDIASVLYLGIVGDTGRFLFNNTSEHTMEIAGKLIGHDIDHNALLNKMMEKDPKMLPFQGYVLQHFELMGDGFCQVKITEDVLEQFGIQPNEASQFVNTIADIKGLKIWVFAVDEGSEIRCRLRSKGQLIINDIAQDFGGGGHPNASGVSVDSWDEFEQLATALRTKLN
;
A
#
# COMPACT_ATOMS: atom_id res chain seq x y z
N ARG A 1 -1.46 14.92 -19.19
CA ARG A 1 -2.86 15.34 -18.90
C ARG A 1 -2.94 16.66 -18.12
N TYR A 2 -1.92 17.04 -17.36
CA TYR A 2 -1.89 18.27 -16.55
C TYR A 2 -1.27 19.49 -17.29
N SER A 3 -0.73 19.30 -18.47
CA SER A 3 -0.08 20.35 -19.26
C SER A 3 -1.04 21.43 -19.84
N THR A 4 -2.34 21.20 -19.73
CA THR A 4 -3.39 22.12 -20.23
C THR A 4 -3.93 23.08 -19.16
N GLY A 5 -3.54 22.89 -17.90
CA GLY A 5 -3.92 23.77 -16.79
C GLY A 5 -3.16 25.09 -16.80
N ARG A 6 -3.78 26.16 -16.26
CA ARG A 6 -3.12 27.47 -16.08
C ARG A 6 -2.18 27.48 -14.88
N LYS A 7 -2.50 26.68 -13.87
CA LYS A 7 -1.73 26.45 -12.62
C LYS A 7 -1.79 24.98 -12.28
N LEU A 8 -0.68 24.47 -11.78
CA LEU A 8 -0.57 23.09 -11.32
C LEU A 8 -0.36 23.08 -9.80
N ILE A 9 -1.22 22.37 -9.09
CA ILE A 9 -1.10 22.16 -7.63
C ILE A 9 -0.77 20.70 -7.40
N LYS A 10 0.33 20.43 -6.71
CA LYS A 10 0.67 19.10 -6.19
C LYS A 10 0.19 19.01 -4.74
N ILE A 11 -0.64 18.02 -4.42
CA ILE A 11 -1.04 17.67 -3.04
C ILE A 11 -0.64 16.22 -2.84
N ASP A 12 0.24 15.93 -1.86
CA ASP A 12 0.84 14.62 -1.72
C ASP A 12 1.26 14.35 -0.27
N HIS A 13 1.24 13.07 0.15
CA HIS A 13 1.75 12.63 1.44
C HIS A 13 3.02 11.76 1.32
N HIS A 14 3.49 11.48 0.11
CA HIS A 14 4.73 10.74 -0.11
C HIS A 14 5.96 11.64 0.09
N PRO A 15 7.15 11.06 0.40
CA PRO A 15 8.39 11.81 0.39
C PRO A 15 8.59 12.57 -0.91
N ALA A 16 8.89 13.87 -0.81
CA ALA A 16 9.02 14.73 -1.97
C ALA A 16 10.31 14.42 -2.73
N VAL A 17 10.21 13.66 -3.82
CA VAL A 17 11.31 13.39 -4.76
C VAL A 17 11.36 14.39 -5.91
N ASP A 18 10.24 15.09 -6.17
CA ASP A 18 10.10 16.10 -7.22
C ASP A 18 9.14 17.22 -6.82
N GLN A 19 9.31 18.39 -7.39
CA GLN A 19 8.47 19.59 -7.19
C GLN A 19 8.01 20.10 -8.55
N TYR A 20 7.03 19.44 -9.15
CA TYR A 20 6.53 19.77 -10.48
C TYR A 20 5.32 20.72 -10.48
N GLY A 21 4.74 21.03 -9.33
CA GLY A 21 3.62 21.95 -9.20
C GLY A 21 4.06 23.41 -9.09
N ASP A 22 3.25 24.35 -9.57
CA ASP A 22 3.37 25.78 -9.23
C ASP A 22 3.20 26.01 -7.71
N ILE A 23 2.35 25.17 -7.09
CA ILE A 23 2.17 25.06 -5.65
C ILE A 23 2.35 23.59 -5.27
N ASN A 24 3.22 23.32 -4.29
CA ASN A 24 3.45 21.97 -3.80
C ASN A 24 3.10 21.93 -2.31
N LEU A 25 1.99 21.26 -1.98
CA LEU A 25 1.57 20.95 -0.63
C LEU A 25 1.90 19.48 -0.35
N VAL A 26 3.04 19.26 0.28
CA VAL A 26 3.49 17.90 0.63
C VAL A 26 3.59 17.80 2.15
N ASN A 27 2.84 16.87 2.74
CA ASN A 27 2.86 16.57 4.17
C ASN A 27 3.08 15.07 4.38
N THR A 28 4.33 14.69 4.61
CA THR A 28 4.73 13.31 4.82
C THR A 28 4.30 12.72 6.19
N ASN A 29 3.79 13.57 7.09
CA ASN A 29 3.23 13.13 8.38
C ASN A 29 1.74 12.81 8.28
N ALA A 30 1.06 13.25 7.22
CA ALA A 30 -0.33 12.89 6.99
C ALA A 30 -0.46 11.42 6.61
N SER A 31 -1.48 10.76 7.12
CA SER A 31 -1.74 9.35 6.83
C SER A 31 -2.09 9.07 5.37
N SER A 32 -2.67 10.07 4.70
CA SER A 32 -3.13 9.98 3.32
C SER A 32 -3.27 11.37 2.69
N THR A 33 -3.31 11.44 1.38
CA THR A 33 -3.69 12.67 0.67
C THR A 33 -5.12 13.10 1.02
N SER A 34 -6.02 12.17 1.32
CA SER A 34 -7.39 12.47 1.77
C SER A 34 -7.44 13.22 3.10
N GLU A 35 -6.53 12.93 4.03
CA GLU A 35 -6.35 13.68 5.28
C GLU A 35 -5.95 15.12 4.98
N ILE A 36 -4.97 15.35 4.08
CA ILE A 36 -4.54 16.69 3.67
C ILE A 36 -5.68 17.48 3.02
N ILE A 37 -6.49 16.82 2.18
CA ILE A 37 -7.65 17.46 1.53
C ILE A 37 -8.68 17.88 2.58
N TYR A 38 -8.97 17.03 3.59
CA TYR A 38 -9.88 17.40 4.66
C TYR A 38 -9.35 18.58 5.47
N ASP A 39 -8.07 18.61 5.81
CA ASP A 39 -7.42 19.73 6.52
C ASP A 39 -7.50 21.02 5.73
N LEU A 40 -7.32 20.97 4.39
CA LEU A 40 -7.51 22.13 3.53
C LEU A 40 -8.94 22.67 3.58
N ILE A 41 -9.94 21.79 3.48
CA ILE A 41 -11.36 22.18 3.56
C ILE A 41 -11.63 22.86 4.91
N SER A 42 -11.17 22.28 6.02
CA SER A 42 -11.32 22.82 7.36
C SER A 42 -10.59 24.17 7.51
N HIS A 43 -9.38 24.30 6.94
CA HIS A 43 -8.61 25.56 6.98
C HIS A 43 -9.36 26.74 6.34
N PHE A 44 -10.07 26.48 5.26
CA PHE A 44 -10.87 27.51 4.59
C PHE A 44 -12.25 27.72 5.22
N ASN A 45 -12.55 27.05 6.35
CA ASN A 45 -13.86 27.05 7.03
C ASN A 45 -15.03 26.69 6.09
N ASP A 46 -14.77 25.82 5.13
CA ASP A 46 -15.72 25.41 4.10
C ASP A 46 -16.24 23.96 4.33
N GLU A 47 -16.34 23.57 5.60
CA GLU A 47 -16.83 22.21 5.98
C GLU A 47 -18.25 21.96 5.46
N ALA A 48 -19.03 23.00 5.16
CA ALA A 48 -20.34 22.87 4.54
C ALA A 48 -20.30 22.23 3.13
N ILE A 49 -19.14 22.21 2.48
CA ILE A 49 -18.92 21.53 1.19
C ILE A 49 -18.87 20.01 1.34
N VAL A 50 -18.54 19.51 2.55
CA VAL A 50 -18.41 18.07 2.81
C VAL A 50 -19.81 17.46 2.94
N ASN A 51 -20.32 16.96 1.83
CA ASN A 51 -21.54 16.14 1.81
C ASN A 51 -21.19 14.66 2.02
N LYS A 52 -22.19 13.80 2.07
CA LYS A 52 -22.06 12.35 2.24
C LYS A 52 -21.11 11.70 1.22
N ASP A 53 -21.17 12.10 -0.04
CA ASP A 53 -20.37 11.50 -1.11
C ASP A 53 -18.89 11.88 -0.95
N ILE A 54 -18.60 13.16 -0.68
CA ILE A 54 -17.25 13.67 -0.40
C ILE A 54 -16.69 13.00 0.85
N ALA A 55 -17.48 12.92 1.93
CA ALA A 55 -17.06 12.26 3.15
C ALA A 55 -16.74 10.76 2.92
N SER A 56 -17.55 10.07 2.12
CA SER A 56 -17.32 8.66 1.77
C SER A 56 -16.01 8.45 1.03
N VAL A 57 -15.70 9.30 0.05
CA VAL A 57 -14.46 9.18 -0.74
C VAL A 57 -13.23 9.51 0.10
N LEU A 58 -13.28 10.59 0.90
CA LEU A 58 -12.19 10.95 1.81
C LEU A 58 -11.94 9.86 2.86
N TYR A 59 -13.02 9.30 3.44
CA TYR A 59 -12.94 8.20 4.38
C TYR A 59 -12.27 6.97 3.75
N LEU A 60 -12.68 6.57 2.55
CA LEU A 60 -12.07 5.44 1.84
C LEU A 60 -10.58 5.66 1.54
N GLY A 61 -10.19 6.89 1.19
CA GLY A 61 -8.77 7.23 0.97
C GLY A 61 -7.94 7.08 2.26
N ILE A 62 -8.45 7.57 3.39
CA ILE A 62 -7.80 7.39 4.70
C ILE A 62 -7.70 5.89 5.04
N VAL A 63 -8.79 5.14 4.92
CA VAL A 63 -8.84 3.71 5.22
C VAL A 63 -7.87 2.91 4.34
N GLY A 64 -7.76 3.27 3.06
CA GLY A 64 -6.84 2.63 2.11
C GLY A 64 -5.38 2.81 2.51
N ASP A 65 -4.96 4.04 2.73
CA ASP A 65 -3.55 4.39 3.00
C ASP A 65 -3.10 4.01 4.42
N THR A 66 -4.04 3.88 5.37
CA THR A 66 -3.77 3.43 6.73
C THR A 66 -3.90 1.91 6.92
N GLY A 67 -4.21 1.18 5.85
CA GLY A 67 -4.48 -0.25 5.94
C GLY A 67 -5.60 -0.56 6.95
N ARG A 68 -6.69 0.20 6.91
CA ARG A 68 -7.81 0.11 7.88
C ARG A 68 -7.38 0.47 9.29
N PHE A 69 -6.59 1.52 9.41
CA PHE A 69 -6.04 2.03 10.68
C PHE A 69 -5.05 1.09 11.39
N LEU A 70 -4.50 0.10 10.66
CA LEU A 70 -3.53 -0.86 11.21
C LEU A 70 -2.07 -0.45 10.99
N PHE A 71 -1.81 0.52 10.10
CA PHE A 71 -0.44 0.94 9.80
C PHE A 71 0.03 2.06 10.75
N ASN A 72 1.36 2.20 10.87
CA ASN A 72 2.00 3.15 11.77
C ASN A 72 1.78 4.63 11.41
N ASN A 73 1.29 4.91 10.21
CA ASN A 73 0.91 6.27 9.80
C ASN A 73 -0.45 6.72 10.34
N THR A 74 -1.17 5.86 11.04
CA THR A 74 -2.43 6.20 11.72
C THR A 74 -2.13 7.01 12.97
N SER A 75 -2.52 8.27 13.00
CA SER A 75 -2.35 9.20 14.12
C SER A 75 -3.69 9.47 14.83
N GLU A 76 -3.62 10.15 16.00
CA GLU A 76 -4.80 10.70 16.66
C GLU A 76 -5.60 11.59 15.71
N HIS A 77 -4.93 12.50 15.00
CA HIS A 77 -5.54 13.39 14.00
C HIS A 77 -6.25 12.63 12.88
N THR A 78 -5.64 11.55 12.38
CA THR A 78 -6.27 10.66 11.39
C THR A 78 -7.59 10.10 11.91
N MET A 79 -7.64 9.65 13.19
CA MET A 79 -8.85 9.11 13.79
C MET A 79 -9.91 10.18 14.05
N GLU A 80 -9.51 11.41 14.43
CA GLU A 80 -10.43 12.53 14.56
C GLU A 80 -11.12 12.87 13.24
N ILE A 81 -10.35 12.96 12.13
CA ILE A 81 -10.91 13.21 10.81
C ILE A 81 -11.84 12.08 10.40
N ALA A 82 -11.43 10.82 10.58
CA ALA A 82 -12.28 9.68 10.27
C ALA A 82 -13.61 9.72 11.04
N GLY A 83 -13.57 10.09 12.34
CA GLY A 83 -14.77 10.27 13.15
C GLY A 83 -15.68 11.38 12.63
N LYS A 84 -15.12 12.54 12.24
CA LYS A 84 -15.88 13.65 11.64
C LYS A 84 -16.53 13.23 10.32
N LEU A 85 -15.80 12.52 9.46
CA LEU A 85 -16.33 12.02 8.19
C LEU A 85 -17.50 11.06 8.39
N ILE A 86 -17.43 10.16 9.40
CA ILE A 86 -18.55 9.28 9.77
C ILE A 86 -19.78 10.09 10.20
N GLY A 87 -19.58 11.25 10.83
CA GLY A 87 -20.65 12.17 11.24
C GLY A 87 -21.49 12.75 10.07
N HIS A 88 -21.02 12.61 8.81
CA HIS A 88 -21.77 12.98 7.60
C HIS A 88 -22.72 11.88 7.10
N ASP A 89 -23.22 11.00 7.96
CA ASP A 89 -24.16 9.91 7.66
C ASP A 89 -23.66 8.91 6.60
N ILE A 90 -22.33 8.74 6.48
CA ILE A 90 -21.80 7.71 5.61
C ILE A 90 -22.08 6.32 6.21
N ASP A 91 -22.42 5.35 5.37
CA ASP A 91 -22.45 3.95 5.78
C ASP A 91 -21.03 3.36 5.74
N HIS A 92 -20.22 3.69 6.77
CA HIS A 92 -18.84 3.24 6.84
C HIS A 92 -18.71 1.72 6.85
N ASN A 93 -19.68 0.99 7.42
CA ASN A 93 -19.69 -0.48 7.41
C ASN A 93 -19.88 -1.02 6.00
N ALA A 94 -20.84 -0.49 5.23
CA ALA A 94 -21.04 -0.89 3.84
C ALA A 94 -19.81 -0.56 2.98
N LEU A 95 -19.19 0.60 3.19
CA LEU A 95 -17.95 1.00 2.50
C LEU A 95 -16.80 0.03 2.80
N LEU A 96 -16.57 -0.30 4.07
CA LEU A 96 -15.52 -1.25 4.47
C LEU A 96 -15.79 -2.65 3.94
N ASN A 97 -17.05 -3.13 4.06
CA ASN A 97 -17.43 -4.44 3.53
C ASN A 97 -17.19 -4.51 2.03
N LYS A 98 -17.58 -3.47 1.28
CA LYS A 98 -17.36 -3.39 -0.17
C LYS A 98 -15.87 -3.40 -0.53
N MET A 99 -15.05 -2.67 0.23
CA MET A 99 -13.59 -2.64 0.05
C MET A 99 -12.93 -4.01 0.33
N MET A 100 -13.54 -4.81 1.22
CA MET A 100 -13.03 -6.12 1.61
C MET A 100 -13.57 -7.28 0.78
N GLU A 101 -14.59 -7.04 -0.06
CA GLU A 101 -15.15 -8.06 -0.94
C GLU A 101 -14.06 -8.66 -1.83
N LYS A 102 -14.08 -9.97 -1.95
CA LYS A 102 -13.21 -10.71 -2.86
C LYS A 102 -14.07 -11.44 -3.90
N ASP A 103 -13.62 -11.41 -5.13
CA ASP A 103 -14.22 -12.26 -6.15
C ASP A 103 -14.00 -13.73 -5.76
N PRO A 104 -15.05 -14.58 -5.67
CA PRO A 104 -14.90 -15.99 -5.34
C PRO A 104 -13.92 -16.75 -6.21
N LYS A 105 -13.72 -16.34 -7.48
CA LYS A 105 -12.73 -16.94 -8.39
C LYS A 105 -11.29 -16.77 -7.89
N MET A 106 -11.03 -15.76 -7.03
CA MET A 106 -9.69 -15.47 -6.49
C MET A 106 -9.37 -16.27 -5.23
N LEU A 107 -10.37 -16.91 -4.59
CA LEU A 107 -10.16 -17.64 -3.34
C LEU A 107 -9.26 -18.89 -3.50
N PRO A 108 -9.34 -19.67 -4.61
CA PRO A 108 -8.40 -20.76 -4.84
C PRO A 108 -6.95 -20.28 -4.89
N PHE A 109 -6.68 -19.14 -5.53
CA PHE A 109 -5.34 -18.55 -5.56
C PHE A 109 -4.89 -18.07 -4.16
N GLN A 110 -5.78 -17.50 -3.36
CA GLN A 110 -5.47 -17.18 -1.97
C GLN A 110 -5.08 -18.44 -1.19
N GLY A 111 -5.80 -19.55 -1.39
CA GLY A 111 -5.47 -20.85 -0.81
C GLY A 111 -4.08 -21.34 -1.26
N TYR A 112 -3.72 -21.15 -2.53
CA TYR A 112 -2.39 -21.46 -3.03
C TYR A 112 -1.31 -20.65 -2.29
N VAL A 113 -1.48 -19.34 -2.15
CA VAL A 113 -0.54 -18.46 -1.42
C VAL A 113 -0.32 -18.96 0.01
N LEU A 114 -1.42 -19.33 0.71
CA LEU A 114 -1.38 -19.86 2.08
C LEU A 114 -0.76 -21.26 2.20
N GLN A 115 -0.57 -21.98 1.12
CA GLN A 115 0.07 -23.29 1.09
C GLN A 115 1.54 -23.24 0.63
N HIS A 116 1.94 -22.15 -0.06
CA HIS A 116 3.24 -22.08 -0.74
C HIS A 116 4.09 -20.89 -0.28
N PHE A 117 3.75 -20.26 0.86
CA PHE A 117 4.67 -19.28 1.45
C PHE A 117 5.87 -20.01 2.08
N GLU A 118 7.03 -19.37 2.01
CA GLU A 118 8.27 -19.87 2.61
C GLU A 118 8.62 -18.98 3.82
N LEU A 119 8.34 -19.51 5.04
CA LEU A 119 8.66 -18.82 6.28
C LEU A 119 10.05 -19.24 6.77
N MET A 120 10.94 -18.25 6.88
CA MET A 120 12.27 -18.42 7.46
C MET A 120 12.23 -18.22 8.98
N GLY A 121 13.07 -18.94 9.74
CA GLY A 121 13.05 -18.92 11.21
C GLY A 121 13.42 -17.58 11.87
N ASP A 122 13.94 -16.62 11.11
CA ASP A 122 14.33 -15.28 11.55
C ASP A 122 13.20 -14.22 11.50
N GLY A 123 12.03 -14.59 11.01
CA GLY A 123 10.89 -13.67 10.84
C GLY A 123 10.77 -13.09 9.44
N PHE A 124 11.49 -13.65 8.46
CA PHE A 124 11.34 -13.35 7.03
C PHE A 124 10.42 -14.36 6.36
N CYS A 125 9.63 -13.90 5.41
CA CYS A 125 8.80 -14.76 4.57
C CYS A 125 8.85 -14.32 3.12
N GLN A 126 8.81 -15.27 2.19
CA GLN A 126 8.69 -15.01 0.77
C GLN A 126 7.58 -15.82 0.14
N VAL A 127 6.99 -15.25 -0.91
CA VAL A 127 6.02 -15.91 -1.79
C VAL A 127 6.47 -15.65 -3.22
N LYS A 128 6.62 -16.72 -3.99
CA LYS A 128 7.00 -16.68 -5.41
C LYS A 128 5.82 -17.13 -6.25
N ILE A 129 5.38 -16.29 -7.16
CA ILE A 129 4.31 -16.57 -8.10
C ILE A 129 4.92 -16.55 -9.50
N THR A 130 5.03 -17.71 -10.11
CA THR A 130 5.54 -17.89 -11.47
C THR A 130 4.43 -17.70 -12.50
N GLU A 131 4.81 -17.54 -13.79
CA GLU A 131 3.83 -17.47 -14.88
C GLU A 131 2.93 -18.72 -14.94
N ASP A 132 3.48 -19.93 -14.74
CA ASP A 132 2.70 -21.17 -14.71
C ASP A 132 1.60 -21.14 -13.63
N VAL A 133 1.89 -20.53 -12.48
CA VAL A 133 0.89 -20.36 -11.40
C VAL A 133 -0.20 -19.36 -11.82
N LEU A 134 0.18 -18.26 -12.46
CA LEU A 134 -0.79 -17.30 -12.98
C LEU A 134 -1.72 -17.95 -14.02
N GLU A 135 -1.15 -18.72 -14.95
CA GLU A 135 -1.91 -19.48 -15.95
C GLU A 135 -2.83 -20.53 -15.32
N GLN A 136 -2.32 -21.29 -14.33
CA GLN A 136 -3.09 -22.33 -13.60
C GLN A 136 -4.38 -21.75 -13.00
N PHE A 137 -4.32 -20.54 -12.44
CA PHE A 137 -5.47 -19.89 -11.80
C PHE A 137 -6.22 -18.93 -12.73
N GLY A 138 -5.72 -18.70 -13.95
CA GLY A 138 -6.33 -17.79 -14.92
C GLY A 138 -6.39 -16.35 -14.45
N ILE A 139 -5.37 -15.88 -13.72
CA ILE A 139 -5.29 -14.54 -13.13
C ILE A 139 -4.15 -13.72 -13.74
N GLN A 140 -4.33 -12.41 -13.70
CA GLN A 140 -3.31 -11.48 -14.16
C GLN A 140 -2.34 -11.10 -13.04
N PRO A 141 -1.09 -10.69 -13.34
CA PRO A 141 -0.09 -10.30 -12.35
C PRO A 141 -0.57 -9.22 -11.37
N ASN A 142 -1.33 -8.23 -11.84
CA ASN A 142 -1.90 -7.17 -11.01
C ASN A 142 -2.97 -7.68 -10.05
N GLU A 143 -3.73 -8.72 -10.43
CA GLU A 143 -4.70 -9.39 -9.56
C GLU A 143 -3.98 -10.19 -8.47
N ALA A 144 -2.95 -10.97 -8.83
CA ALA A 144 -2.12 -11.73 -7.90
C ALA A 144 -1.48 -10.82 -6.83
N SER A 145 -1.06 -9.64 -7.23
CA SER A 145 -0.39 -8.66 -6.39
C SER A 145 -1.24 -8.14 -5.23
N GLN A 146 -2.56 -8.23 -5.33
CA GLN A 146 -3.48 -7.84 -4.24
C GLN A 146 -3.37 -8.78 -3.02
N PHE A 147 -2.76 -9.94 -3.18
CA PHE A 147 -2.60 -10.94 -2.11
C PHE A 147 -1.33 -10.77 -1.28
N VAL A 148 -0.54 -9.71 -1.49
CA VAL A 148 0.70 -9.44 -0.75
C VAL A 148 0.53 -9.51 0.77
N ASN A 149 -0.63 -9.13 1.30
CA ASN A 149 -0.91 -9.12 2.73
C ASN A 149 -1.61 -10.40 3.24
N THR A 150 -1.80 -11.42 2.40
CA THR A 150 -2.45 -12.69 2.81
C THR A 150 -1.72 -13.37 3.97
N ILE A 151 -0.40 -13.21 4.05
CA ILE A 151 0.46 -13.80 5.08
C ILE A 151 0.85 -12.80 6.19
N ALA A 152 0.34 -11.57 6.13
CA ALA A 152 0.76 -10.51 7.06
C ALA A 152 0.53 -10.83 8.53
N ASP A 153 -0.48 -11.65 8.86
CA ASP A 153 -0.87 -11.95 10.24
C ASP A 153 -0.11 -13.15 10.86
N ILE A 154 0.89 -13.71 10.16
CA ILE A 154 1.72 -14.80 10.71
C ILE A 154 2.46 -14.27 11.95
N LYS A 155 2.35 -15.05 13.04
CA LYS A 155 3.03 -14.73 14.31
C LYS A 155 4.56 -14.73 14.12
N GLY A 156 5.22 -13.67 14.56
CA GLY A 156 6.68 -13.54 14.47
C GLY A 156 7.18 -13.05 13.10
N LEU A 157 6.31 -12.90 12.10
CA LEU A 157 6.65 -12.32 10.81
C LEU A 157 6.99 -10.83 10.97
N LYS A 158 8.14 -10.44 10.44
CA LYS A 158 8.66 -9.07 10.50
C LYS A 158 8.82 -8.43 9.13
N ILE A 159 9.32 -9.19 8.14
CA ILE A 159 9.53 -8.75 6.75
C ILE A 159 8.99 -9.83 5.82
N TRP A 160 8.30 -9.43 4.75
CA TRP A 160 7.91 -10.37 3.69
C TRP A 160 7.99 -9.76 2.30
N VAL A 161 8.22 -10.64 1.34
CA VAL A 161 8.26 -10.32 -0.09
C VAL A 161 7.23 -11.16 -0.82
N PHE A 162 6.46 -10.51 -1.66
CA PHE A 162 5.56 -11.14 -2.60
C PHE A 162 6.03 -10.85 -4.02
N ALA A 163 6.63 -11.84 -4.67
CA ALA A 163 7.22 -11.73 -5.99
C ALA A 163 6.29 -12.36 -7.03
N VAL A 164 5.99 -11.62 -8.09
CA VAL A 164 5.14 -12.06 -9.21
C VAL A 164 5.94 -11.93 -10.50
N ASP A 165 6.07 -13.01 -11.21
CA ASP A 165 6.66 -13.05 -12.55
C ASP A 165 5.68 -12.43 -13.54
N GLU A 166 6.08 -11.33 -14.19
CA GLU A 166 5.30 -10.61 -15.20
C GLU A 166 5.80 -10.92 -16.63
N GLY A 167 6.67 -11.93 -16.77
CA GLY A 167 7.26 -12.38 -18.02
C GLY A 167 8.52 -11.59 -18.42
N SER A 168 8.48 -10.27 -18.41
CA SER A 168 9.63 -9.42 -18.70
C SER A 168 10.46 -9.04 -17.47
N GLU A 169 9.86 -9.08 -16.30
CA GLU A 169 10.46 -8.76 -15.00
C GLU A 169 9.72 -9.49 -13.88
N ILE A 170 10.34 -9.62 -12.73
CA ILE A 170 9.71 -10.12 -11.51
C ILE A 170 9.39 -8.93 -10.61
N ARG A 171 8.11 -8.67 -10.42
CA ARG A 171 7.63 -7.57 -9.59
C ARG A 171 7.56 -7.98 -8.13
N CYS A 172 8.44 -7.41 -7.31
CA CYS A 172 8.55 -7.68 -5.88
C CYS A 172 7.84 -6.61 -5.06
N ARG A 173 6.90 -7.00 -4.23
CA ARG A 173 6.25 -6.15 -3.23
C ARG A 173 6.81 -6.48 -1.87
N LEU A 174 7.46 -5.48 -1.27
CA LEU A 174 8.16 -5.59 0.00
C LEU A 174 7.29 -5.02 1.11
N ARG A 175 7.24 -5.70 2.24
CA ARG A 175 6.50 -5.26 3.43
C ARG A 175 7.31 -5.53 4.68
N SER A 176 7.14 -4.68 5.69
CA SER A 176 7.72 -4.88 7.02
C SER A 176 6.78 -4.39 8.12
N LYS A 177 7.06 -4.80 9.35
CA LYS A 177 6.29 -4.39 10.54
C LYS A 177 7.11 -3.50 11.46
N GLY A 178 6.40 -2.65 12.21
CA GLY A 178 6.99 -1.81 13.24
C GLY A 178 7.98 -0.79 12.69
N GLN A 179 9.14 -0.71 13.32
CA GLN A 179 10.20 0.25 12.97
C GLN A 179 11.19 -0.27 11.93
N LEU A 180 10.94 -1.43 11.34
CA LEU A 180 11.82 -2.01 10.32
C LEU A 180 11.64 -1.30 8.98
N ILE A 181 12.55 -0.40 8.67
CA ILE A 181 12.58 0.35 7.40
C ILE A 181 13.22 -0.53 6.33
N ILE A 182 12.56 -0.66 5.18
CA ILE A 182 12.98 -1.49 4.04
C ILE A 182 13.07 -0.74 2.71
N ASN A 183 12.63 0.52 2.66
CA ASN A 183 12.64 1.30 1.42
C ASN A 183 14.05 1.69 0.96
N ASP A 184 15.04 1.74 1.84
CA ASP A 184 16.45 1.91 1.49
C ASP A 184 16.96 0.71 0.66
N ILE A 185 16.65 -0.53 1.10
CA ILE A 185 16.97 -1.72 0.29
C ILE A 185 16.22 -1.67 -1.06
N ALA A 186 14.95 -1.25 -1.07
CA ALA A 186 14.23 -1.10 -2.33
C ALA A 186 14.91 -0.11 -3.28
N GLN A 187 15.44 1.01 -2.77
CA GLN A 187 16.16 2.02 -3.55
C GLN A 187 17.49 1.47 -4.10
N ASP A 188 18.22 0.67 -3.34
CA ASP A 188 19.46 0.03 -3.78
C ASP A 188 19.26 -0.91 -4.98
N PHE A 189 18.04 -1.48 -5.11
CA PHE A 189 17.61 -2.30 -6.25
C PHE A 189 16.78 -1.52 -7.28
N GLY A 190 16.87 -0.18 -7.31
CA GLY A 190 16.20 0.66 -8.30
C GLY A 190 14.70 0.84 -8.11
N GLY A 191 14.17 0.41 -6.96
CA GLY A 191 12.77 0.56 -6.58
C GLY A 191 12.50 1.73 -5.65
N GLY A 192 11.42 1.63 -4.83
CA GLY A 192 11.07 2.66 -3.87
C GLY A 192 9.73 2.44 -3.20
N GLY A 193 9.29 3.43 -2.44
CA GLY A 193 8.01 3.42 -1.73
C GLY A 193 8.13 3.94 -0.30
N HIS A 194 7.15 3.57 0.52
CA HIS A 194 7.11 3.93 1.93
C HIS A 194 8.12 3.09 2.76
N PRO A 195 8.50 3.56 3.96
CA PRO A 195 9.45 2.86 4.82
C PRO A 195 9.11 1.38 5.04
N ASN A 196 7.84 1.03 5.19
CA ASN A 196 7.37 -0.34 5.45
C ASN A 196 6.63 -0.99 4.27
N ALA A 197 6.50 -0.32 3.13
CA ALA A 197 5.76 -0.80 1.97
C ALA A 197 6.39 -0.28 0.66
N SER A 198 7.27 -1.06 0.08
CA SER A 198 8.04 -0.70 -1.11
C SER A 198 7.84 -1.70 -2.24
N GLY A 199 8.28 -1.34 -3.43
CA GLY A 199 8.28 -2.17 -4.62
C GLY A 199 9.59 -2.10 -5.37
N VAL A 200 9.99 -3.25 -5.94
CA VAL A 200 11.19 -3.42 -6.76
C VAL A 200 10.83 -4.28 -7.95
N SER A 201 11.42 -4.02 -9.12
CA SER A 201 11.44 -4.98 -10.23
C SER A 201 12.85 -5.57 -10.32
N VAL A 202 12.95 -6.88 -10.51
CA VAL A 202 14.19 -7.59 -10.73
C VAL A 202 14.10 -8.42 -12.02
N ASP A 203 15.24 -8.64 -12.69
CA ASP A 203 15.27 -9.28 -14.00
C ASP A 203 15.26 -10.81 -13.92
N SER A 204 15.52 -11.38 -12.75
CA SER A 204 15.64 -12.84 -12.57
C SER A 204 15.36 -13.29 -11.15
N TRP A 205 15.09 -14.59 -10.99
CA TRP A 205 14.98 -15.22 -9.66
C TRP A 205 16.31 -15.21 -8.91
N ASP A 206 17.46 -15.20 -9.57
CA ASP A 206 18.77 -15.05 -8.92
C ASP A 206 18.93 -13.65 -8.29
N GLU A 207 18.47 -12.61 -8.97
CA GLU A 207 18.46 -11.25 -8.43
C GLU A 207 17.42 -11.11 -7.30
N PHE A 208 16.28 -11.79 -7.43
CA PHE A 208 15.32 -11.89 -6.32
C PHE A 208 15.95 -12.50 -5.05
N GLU A 209 16.77 -13.53 -5.15
CA GLU A 209 17.46 -14.12 -3.98
C GLU A 209 18.48 -13.13 -3.37
N GLN A 210 19.11 -12.29 -4.17
CA GLN A 210 19.97 -11.21 -3.67
C GLN A 210 19.16 -10.17 -2.89
N LEU A 211 18.01 -9.74 -3.43
CA LEU A 211 17.06 -8.85 -2.76
C LEU A 211 16.57 -9.46 -1.43
N ALA A 212 16.14 -10.71 -1.45
CA ALA A 212 15.69 -11.43 -0.25
C ALA A 212 16.78 -11.52 0.81
N THR A 213 18.02 -11.78 0.40
CA THR A 213 19.19 -11.79 1.29
C THR A 213 19.46 -10.42 1.89
N ALA A 214 19.43 -9.35 1.09
CA ALA A 214 19.61 -7.99 1.56
C ALA A 214 18.54 -7.59 2.59
N LEU A 215 17.26 -7.92 2.34
CA LEU A 215 16.18 -7.64 3.28
C LEU A 215 16.36 -8.37 4.63
N ARG A 216 16.88 -9.58 4.61
CA ARG A 216 17.14 -10.36 5.84
C ARG A 216 18.24 -9.75 6.71
N THR A 217 19.15 -8.94 6.15
CA THR A 217 20.15 -8.22 6.97
C THR A 217 19.50 -7.27 7.98
N LYS A 218 18.27 -6.79 7.72
CA LYS A 218 17.50 -5.93 8.64
C LYS A 218 16.96 -6.66 9.88
N LEU A 219 17.05 -7.99 9.91
CA LEU A 219 16.53 -8.82 11.01
C LEU A 219 17.58 -9.19 12.06
N ASN A 220 18.84 -8.90 11.77
CA ASN A 220 19.99 -9.20 12.64
C ASN A 220 20.29 -8.05 13.60
#